data_3308536d4dbc49c9afa69dced42d52c5
#
_entry.id   3308536d4dbc49c9afa69dced42d52c5
#
_cell.length_a   1.000
_cell.length_b   1.000
_cell.length_c   1.000
_cell.angle_alpha   90.00
_cell.angle_beta   90.00
_cell.angle_gamma   90.00
#
_symmetry.space_group_name_H-M   'P 1'
#
loop_
_entity.id
_entity.type
_entity.pdbx_description
1 polymer ?
#
loop_
_entity_poly.entity_id
_entity_poly.type
_entity_poly.pdbx_seq_one_letter_code
_entity_poly.pdbx_strand_id
1 'polypeptide(L)'
;DHRDLHLSLRRQRQMCIRDRLTSLQGLAKKLVEVPKGFQLQRQVKKIYDDRLKMANEEIPVDWGFAESLAYASVLSSGNTVRITGQDVGRGTFSHRHAIVYDNKTGEAHIPLQNFQGDKSFSIYDSLLSEAAVLAFEYGYSTTTPNALVIWEAQFGDFANSAQVVIDQFIASGEHKWQRLCGLTLLLPHGYEGQGPEHSSARLERFLQLSAEHNIQVCLPTSSAQVFHMLRKQVLCPLRKPLIVMSPKSLLRHKKTVSTLEEMAEGSFQVVLDDPKQSDPSIIKKIIICSGKVFYDLSAERDNRNLSDVIIIRLEQLYPFPHEALESVMAKYANAKSVTWCQEEPMNQGAWYSTQHNLRRAMQSNFGGLELRYAGREASAAAAAGYPALHLSQQEKFINEALN
;
A
#
# COMPACT_ATOMS: atom_id res chain seq x y z
N ASP A 1 -25.82 -8.19 13.51
CA ASP A 1 -26.69 -7.04 13.15
C ASP A 1 -25.86 -6.04 12.31
N HIS A 2 -26.37 -5.62 11.13
CA HIS A 2 -25.66 -4.68 10.24
C HIS A 2 -25.34 -3.34 10.92
N ARG A 3 -26.10 -2.92 11.91
CA ARG A 3 -25.83 -1.70 12.68
C ARG A 3 -24.59 -1.80 13.56
N ASP A 4 -24.32 -2.96 14.14
CA ASP A 4 -23.14 -3.17 14.98
C ASP A 4 -21.85 -3.22 14.16
N LEU A 5 -21.93 -3.72 12.92
CA LEU A 5 -20.81 -3.68 11.98
C LEU A 5 -20.45 -2.24 11.56
N HIS A 6 -21.47 -1.40 11.31
CA HIS A 6 -21.27 0.03 11.01
C HIS A 6 -20.70 0.80 12.21
N LEU A 7 -21.09 0.48 13.42
CA LEU A 7 -20.55 1.07 14.64
C LEU A 7 -19.12 0.62 14.90
N SER A 8 -18.77 -0.64 14.61
CA SER A 8 -17.40 -1.14 14.72
C SER A 8 -16.50 -0.53 13.67
N LEU A 9 -16.98 -0.34 12.44
CA LEU A 9 -16.25 0.36 11.35
C LEU A 9 -16.07 1.85 11.68
N ARG A 10 -17.06 2.52 12.33
CA ARG A 10 -16.89 3.89 12.84
C ARG A 10 -15.86 3.97 13.97
N ARG A 11 -15.82 2.99 14.86
CA ARG A 11 -14.79 2.89 15.92
C ARG A 11 -13.39 2.63 15.33
N GLN A 12 -13.28 1.92 14.21
CA GLN A 12 -12.00 1.75 13.47
C GLN A 12 -11.42 3.08 13.00
N ARG A 13 -12.25 4.08 12.67
CA ARG A 13 -11.80 5.42 12.27
C ARG A 13 -11.15 6.21 13.42
N GLN A 14 -11.43 5.86 14.66
CA GLN A 14 -10.98 6.60 15.84
C GLN A 14 -9.85 5.91 16.64
N MET A 15 -9.48 4.68 16.31
CA MET A 15 -8.33 4.04 16.94
C MET A 15 -7.03 4.56 16.30
N CYS A 16 -6.65 5.77 16.69
CA CYS A 16 -5.28 6.23 16.53
C CYS A 16 -4.39 5.38 17.44
N ILE A 17 -3.76 4.36 16.89
CA ILE A 17 -2.72 3.60 17.57
C ILE A 17 -1.47 4.47 17.48
N ARG A 18 -1.35 5.41 18.42
CA ARG A 18 -0.20 6.32 18.47
C ARG A 18 0.93 5.68 19.25
N ASP A 19 2.11 5.72 18.69
CA ASP A 19 3.34 5.47 19.42
C ASP A 19 3.91 6.78 19.94
N ARG A 20 4.72 6.71 21.01
CA ARG A 20 5.54 7.87 21.39
C ARG A 20 6.71 7.94 20.41
N LEU A 21 7.03 9.14 19.92
CA LEU A 21 8.17 9.37 19.03
C LEU A 21 9.47 8.73 19.58
N THR A 22 9.73 8.92 20.87
CA THR A 22 10.88 8.33 21.55
C THR A 22 10.89 6.79 21.51
N SER A 23 9.72 6.15 21.57
CA SER A 23 9.62 4.70 21.43
C SER A 23 9.96 4.26 20.01
N LEU A 24 9.44 4.94 18.98
CA LEU A 24 9.77 4.63 17.58
C LEU A 24 11.25 4.85 17.28
N GLN A 25 11.85 5.91 17.79
CA GLN A 25 13.30 6.13 17.68
C GLN A 25 14.11 4.98 18.30
N GLY A 26 13.69 4.51 19.48
CA GLY A 26 14.31 3.35 20.13
C GLY A 26 14.20 2.08 19.30
N LEU A 27 13.03 1.80 18.72
CA LEU A 27 12.82 0.66 17.82
C LEU A 27 13.66 0.80 16.54
N ALA A 28 13.70 2.00 15.95
CA ALA A 28 14.46 2.29 14.74
C ALA A 28 15.97 2.06 14.94
N LYS A 29 16.55 2.52 16.06
CA LYS A 29 17.95 2.28 16.41
C LYS A 29 18.24 0.80 16.59
N LYS A 30 17.37 0.07 17.28
CA LYS A 30 17.53 -1.37 17.49
C LYS A 30 17.47 -2.19 16.20
N LEU A 31 16.70 -1.75 15.19
CA LEU A 31 16.59 -2.40 13.87
C LEU A 31 17.88 -2.34 13.04
N VAL A 32 18.77 -1.42 13.31
CA VAL A 32 20.04 -1.27 12.57
C VAL A 32 21.24 -1.83 13.32
N GLU A 33 21.02 -2.37 14.52
CA GLU A 33 22.08 -3.05 15.29
C GLU A 33 22.47 -4.36 14.61
N VAL A 34 23.77 -4.57 14.46
CA VAL A 34 24.35 -5.82 13.98
C VAL A 34 25.32 -6.38 15.02
N PRO A 35 25.54 -7.71 15.09
CA PRO A 35 26.46 -8.31 16.02
C PRO A 35 27.87 -7.74 15.91
N LYS A 36 28.59 -7.69 17.01
CA LYS A 36 29.97 -7.19 17.05
C LYS A 36 30.88 -8.02 16.14
N GLY A 37 31.58 -7.36 15.23
CA GLY A 37 32.45 -8.02 14.25
C GLY A 37 31.76 -8.47 12.96
N PHE A 38 30.42 -8.34 12.85
CA PHE A 38 29.63 -8.69 11.68
C PHE A 38 29.95 -7.79 10.49
N GLN A 39 30.24 -8.35 9.34
CA GLN A 39 30.66 -7.60 8.15
C GLN A 39 29.59 -7.63 7.07
N LEU A 40 28.81 -6.58 6.99
CA LEU A 40 27.81 -6.39 5.93
C LEU A 40 28.48 -6.20 4.55
N GLN A 41 27.86 -6.74 3.52
CA GLN A 41 28.18 -6.41 2.13
C GLN A 41 28.02 -4.90 1.90
N ARG A 42 28.90 -4.29 1.09
CA ARG A 42 29.03 -2.83 0.93
C ARG A 42 27.71 -2.10 0.68
N GLN A 43 26.86 -2.65 -0.21
CA GLN A 43 25.56 -2.02 -0.53
C GLN A 43 24.57 -2.13 0.64
N VAL A 44 24.53 -3.30 1.29
CA VAL A 44 23.69 -3.52 2.49
C VAL A 44 24.16 -2.62 3.64
N LYS A 45 25.48 -2.48 3.84
CA LYS A 45 26.04 -1.56 4.83
C LYS A 45 25.56 -0.13 4.60
N LYS A 46 25.58 0.34 3.34
CA LYS A 46 25.09 1.69 3.02
C LYS A 46 23.61 1.85 3.40
N ILE A 47 22.76 0.84 3.13
CA ILE A 47 21.35 0.87 3.51
C ILE A 47 21.20 0.97 5.04
N TYR A 48 21.98 0.21 5.80
CA TYR A 48 21.94 0.26 7.27
C TYR A 48 22.47 1.58 7.81
N ASP A 49 23.54 2.14 7.22
CA ASP A 49 24.06 3.47 7.56
C ASP A 49 23.00 4.57 7.29
N ASP A 50 22.27 4.49 6.17
CA ASP A 50 21.18 5.43 5.85
C ASP A 50 19.98 5.23 6.80
N ARG A 51 19.62 4.00 7.16
CA ARG A 51 18.58 3.71 8.18
C ARG A 51 18.96 4.26 9.57
N LEU A 52 20.24 4.24 9.93
CA LEU A 52 20.69 4.86 11.18
C LEU A 52 20.47 6.39 11.15
N LYS A 53 20.72 7.05 10.00
CA LYS A 53 20.41 8.47 9.84
C LYS A 53 18.90 8.72 9.91
N MET A 54 18.07 7.84 9.34
CA MET A 54 16.61 7.90 9.47
C MET A 54 16.16 7.77 10.93
N ALA A 55 16.77 6.84 11.68
CA ALA A 55 16.52 6.64 13.11
C ALA A 55 16.93 7.83 13.97
N ASN A 56 17.92 8.61 13.53
CA ASN A 56 18.37 9.85 14.17
C ASN A 56 17.64 11.10 13.64
N GLU A 57 16.67 10.95 12.72
CA GLU A 57 15.93 12.07 12.08
C GLU A 57 16.83 13.01 11.24
N GLU A 58 18.01 12.57 10.83
CA GLU A 58 18.91 13.31 9.94
C GLU A 58 18.41 13.33 8.51
N ILE A 59 17.68 12.26 8.09
CA ILE A 59 17.00 12.14 6.81
C ILE A 59 15.62 11.49 7.03
N PRO A 60 14.63 11.75 6.15
CA PRO A 60 13.32 11.17 6.27
C PRO A 60 13.35 9.65 6.01
N VAL A 61 12.37 8.94 6.58
CA VAL A 61 12.24 7.48 6.55
C VAL A 61 11.75 7.03 5.17
N ASP A 62 12.47 6.11 4.55
CA ASP A 62 12.07 5.47 3.30
C ASP A 62 11.04 4.35 3.52
N TRP A 63 10.51 3.81 2.41
CA TRP A 63 9.50 2.76 2.43
C TRP A 63 9.97 1.48 3.14
N GLY A 64 11.15 0.98 2.79
CA GLY A 64 11.68 -0.28 3.33
C GLY A 64 11.94 -0.21 4.82
N PHE A 65 12.40 0.93 5.31
CA PHE A 65 12.59 1.14 6.73
C PHE A 65 11.28 1.36 7.49
N ALA A 66 10.32 2.09 6.91
CA ALA A 66 8.98 2.25 7.46
C ALA A 66 8.25 0.92 7.63
N GLU A 67 8.35 0.03 6.65
CA GLU A 67 7.83 -1.33 6.70
C GLU A 67 8.47 -2.14 7.85
N SER A 68 9.81 -2.12 7.95
CA SER A 68 10.54 -2.79 9.03
C SER A 68 10.19 -2.22 10.41
N LEU A 69 9.99 -0.91 10.50
CA LEU A 69 9.59 -0.23 11.73
C LEU A 69 8.14 -0.59 12.14
N ALA A 70 7.24 -0.77 11.16
CA ALA A 70 5.91 -1.29 11.43
C ALA A 70 5.95 -2.69 12.06
N TYR A 71 6.77 -3.58 11.52
CA TYR A 71 6.97 -4.92 12.09
C TYR A 71 7.54 -4.86 13.52
N ALA A 72 8.56 -4.03 13.75
CA ALA A 72 9.15 -3.85 15.08
C ALA A 72 8.10 -3.32 16.09
N SER A 73 7.26 -2.39 15.69
CA SER A 73 6.18 -1.85 16.51
C SER A 73 5.10 -2.91 16.84
N VAL A 74 4.73 -3.74 15.86
CA VAL A 74 3.79 -4.87 16.06
C VAL A 74 4.36 -5.88 17.05
N LEU A 75 5.64 -6.26 16.90
CA LEU A 75 6.34 -7.14 17.83
C LEU A 75 6.36 -6.56 19.24
N SER A 76 6.72 -5.28 19.38
CA SER A 76 6.77 -4.59 20.68
C SER A 76 5.41 -4.49 21.37
N SER A 77 4.32 -4.64 20.62
CA SER A 77 2.95 -4.69 21.16
C SER A 77 2.50 -6.09 21.59
N GLY A 78 3.41 -7.09 21.59
CA GLY A 78 3.10 -8.46 22.00
C GLY A 78 2.50 -9.36 20.92
N ASN A 79 2.45 -8.89 19.67
CA ASN A 79 1.98 -9.66 18.53
C ASN A 79 3.15 -10.28 17.76
N THR A 80 2.87 -11.30 16.96
CA THR A 80 3.89 -11.95 16.12
C THR A 80 3.79 -11.48 14.68
N VAL A 81 4.88 -11.62 13.91
CA VAL A 81 4.93 -11.30 12.48
C VAL A 81 5.48 -12.50 11.72
N ARG A 82 4.76 -12.90 10.67
CA ARG A 82 5.17 -13.97 9.75
C ARG A 82 5.09 -13.46 8.33
N ILE A 83 6.21 -13.55 7.59
CA ILE A 83 6.31 -13.14 6.19
C ILE A 83 6.77 -14.34 5.36
N THR A 84 6.08 -14.61 4.27
CA THR A 84 6.41 -15.70 3.36
C THR A 84 6.23 -15.26 1.91
N GLY A 85 7.11 -15.70 1.04
CA GLY A 85 7.05 -15.45 -0.39
C GLY A 85 8.40 -15.74 -1.04
N GLN A 86 8.59 -15.33 -2.28
CA GLN A 86 9.87 -15.48 -2.98
C GLN A 86 10.72 -14.23 -2.74
N ASP A 87 12.00 -14.41 -2.38
CA ASP A 87 12.94 -13.33 -2.08
C ASP A 87 12.50 -12.36 -0.96
N VAL A 88 11.62 -12.75 -0.06
CA VAL A 88 11.07 -11.86 0.96
C VAL A 88 12.10 -11.40 2.00
N GLY A 89 13.14 -12.21 2.26
CA GLY A 89 14.19 -11.86 3.20
C GLY A 89 14.93 -10.58 2.82
N ARG A 90 15.23 -10.41 1.54
CA ARG A 90 15.82 -9.20 0.96
C ARG A 90 14.75 -8.22 0.49
N GLY A 91 13.59 -8.72 0.07
CA GLY A 91 12.60 -8.10 -0.78
C GLY A 91 13.01 -8.17 -2.26
N THR A 92 12.07 -8.53 -3.16
CA THR A 92 12.35 -8.65 -4.60
C THR A 92 13.05 -7.41 -5.17
N PHE A 93 12.70 -6.23 -4.67
CA PHE A 93 13.28 -4.96 -5.10
C PHE A 93 14.43 -4.47 -4.20
N SER A 94 15.03 -5.35 -3.39
CA SER A 94 16.15 -5.05 -2.47
C SER A 94 15.83 -3.89 -1.51
N HIS A 95 14.61 -3.80 -1.03
CA HIS A 95 14.13 -2.72 -0.14
C HIS A 95 14.06 -3.13 1.33
N ARG A 96 13.78 -4.41 1.62
CA ARG A 96 13.51 -4.89 2.98
C ARG A 96 14.78 -5.19 3.77
N HIS A 97 15.64 -6.07 3.27
CA HIS A 97 16.85 -6.55 3.98
C HIS A 97 16.57 -6.91 5.46
N ALA A 98 15.51 -7.70 5.68
CA ALA A 98 15.15 -8.21 7.01
C ALA A 98 16.08 -9.34 7.46
N ILE A 99 16.72 -10.03 6.52
CA ILE A 99 17.82 -10.96 6.75
C ILE A 99 19.08 -10.36 6.12
N VAL A 100 20.14 -10.31 6.88
CA VAL A 100 21.46 -9.91 6.40
C VAL A 100 22.48 -10.98 6.73
N TYR A 101 23.54 -11.06 5.94
CA TYR A 101 24.56 -12.09 6.04
C TYR A 101 25.94 -11.49 6.31
N ASP A 102 26.70 -12.12 7.18
CA ASP A 102 28.11 -11.80 7.35
C ASP A 102 28.87 -12.18 6.07
N ASN A 103 29.60 -11.21 5.51
CA ASN A 103 30.30 -11.38 4.24
C ASN A 103 31.50 -12.35 4.33
N LYS A 104 31.98 -12.67 5.55
CA LYS A 104 33.09 -13.61 5.76
C LYS A 104 32.63 -14.98 6.16
N THR A 105 31.68 -15.06 7.10
CA THR A 105 31.26 -16.34 7.68
C THR A 105 30.02 -16.92 7.02
N GLY A 106 29.21 -16.07 6.32
CA GLY A 106 27.90 -16.47 5.78
C GLY A 106 26.80 -16.57 6.85
N GLU A 107 27.10 -16.23 8.11
CA GLU A 107 26.13 -16.26 9.20
C GLU A 107 25.00 -15.26 8.96
N ALA A 108 23.75 -15.71 9.16
CA ALA A 108 22.56 -14.87 9.02
C ALA A 108 22.27 -14.12 10.31
N HIS A 109 21.84 -12.86 10.16
CA HIS A 109 21.34 -12.04 11.25
C HIS A 109 19.98 -11.43 10.88
N ILE A 110 19.01 -11.55 11.79
CA ILE A 110 17.63 -11.06 11.62
C ILE A 110 17.33 -10.07 12.75
N PRO A 111 17.53 -8.76 12.55
CA PRO A 111 17.36 -7.76 13.62
C PRO A 111 15.98 -7.79 14.30
N LEU A 112 14.92 -8.13 13.55
CA LEU A 112 13.55 -8.20 14.07
C LEU A 112 13.34 -9.32 15.11
N GLN A 113 14.18 -10.34 15.15
CA GLN A 113 14.15 -11.37 16.21
C GLN A 113 14.62 -10.86 17.58
N ASN A 114 15.35 -9.75 17.60
CA ASN A 114 15.82 -9.15 18.86
C ASN A 114 14.71 -8.48 19.70
N PHE A 115 13.48 -8.37 19.19
CA PHE A 115 12.40 -7.64 19.89
C PHE A 115 11.63 -8.50 20.90
N GLN A 116 11.34 -9.76 20.58
CA GLN A 116 10.59 -10.67 21.47
C GLN A 116 11.14 -12.12 21.44
N GLY A 117 12.35 -12.30 20.88
CA GLY A 117 12.97 -13.61 20.69
C GLY A 117 12.59 -14.27 19.35
N ASP A 118 13.28 -15.37 19.05
CA ASP A 118 13.33 -16.00 17.72
C ASP A 118 11.99 -16.45 17.16
N LYS A 119 11.01 -16.72 18.03
CA LYS A 119 9.68 -17.23 17.61
C LYS A 119 8.68 -16.13 17.28
N SER A 120 8.97 -14.88 17.59
CA SER A 120 8.05 -13.77 17.40
C SER A 120 8.05 -13.22 15.97
N PHE A 121 9.20 -13.29 15.29
CA PHE A 121 9.38 -12.89 13.89
C PHE A 121 9.86 -14.07 13.05
N SER A 122 9.11 -14.40 12.01
CA SER A 122 9.44 -15.45 11.07
C SER A 122 9.39 -14.93 9.64
N ILE A 123 10.41 -15.21 8.85
CA ILE A 123 10.49 -14.82 7.45
C ILE A 123 11.07 -15.96 6.63
N TYR A 124 10.38 -16.35 5.54
CA TYR A 124 10.71 -17.52 4.75
C TYR A 124 10.70 -17.22 3.27
N ASP A 125 11.84 -17.40 2.62
CA ASP A 125 11.92 -17.47 1.16
C ASP A 125 11.37 -18.84 0.72
N SER A 126 10.12 -18.83 0.21
CA SER A 126 9.39 -20.06 -0.13
C SER A 126 9.81 -20.61 -1.49
N LEU A 127 9.96 -21.93 -1.57
CA LEU A 127 10.15 -22.67 -2.81
C LEU A 127 8.82 -23.22 -3.38
N LEU A 128 7.70 -22.98 -2.69
CA LEU A 128 6.38 -23.45 -3.11
C LEU A 128 5.81 -22.57 -4.23
N SER A 129 4.90 -23.14 -5.02
CA SER A 129 4.08 -22.35 -5.93
C SER A 129 3.21 -21.34 -5.16
N GLU A 130 2.76 -20.28 -5.83
CA GLU A 130 1.90 -19.26 -5.22
C GLU A 130 0.61 -19.87 -4.66
N ALA A 131 0.00 -20.84 -5.35
CA ALA A 131 -1.18 -21.54 -4.84
C ALA A 131 -0.90 -22.26 -3.54
N ALA A 132 0.23 -22.96 -3.43
CA ALA A 132 0.58 -23.73 -2.25
C ALA A 132 0.94 -22.84 -1.07
N VAL A 133 1.78 -21.80 -1.27
CA VAL A 133 2.18 -20.91 -0.19
C VAL A 133 1.02 -20.04 0.29
N LEU A 134 0.19 -19.53 -0.62
CA LEU A 134 -0.97 -18.71 -0.25
C LEU A 134 -2.02 -19.51 0.51
N ALA A 135 -2.28 -20.77 0.10
CA ALA A 135 -3.19 -21.67 0.81
C ALA A 135 -2.69 -21.98 2.22
N PHE A 136 -1.37 -22.21 2.37
CA PHE A 136 -0.77 -22.42 3.68
C PHE A 136 -0.92 -21.19 4.59
N GLU A 137 -0.57 -20.00 4.10
CA GLU A 137 -0.64 -18.77 4.89
C GLU A 137 -2.09 -18.37 5.21
N TYR A 138 -3.06 -18.67 4.35
CA TYR A 138 -4.47 -18.55 4.67
C TYR A 138 -4.82 -19.42 5.90
N GLY A 139 -4.49 -20.72 5.86
CA GLY A 139 -4.73 -21.65 6.97
C GLY A 139 -4.05 -21.18 8.26
N TYR A 140 -2.79 -20.76 8.17
CA TYR A 140 -2.03 -20.23 9.31
C TYR A 140 -2.72 -18.99 9.92
N SER A 141 -3.13 -18.03 9.09
CA SER A 141 -3.76 -16.78 9.55
C SER A 141 -5.11 -17.00 10.22
N THR A 142 -5.86 -18.06 9.84
CA THR A 142 -7.15 -18.40 10.47
C THR A 142 -7.01 -18.99 11.87
N THR A 143 -5.83 -19.54 12.21
CA THR A 143 -5.56 -20.16 13.51
C THR A 143 -4.72 -19.28 14.44
N THR A 144 -4.14 -18.20 13.93
CA THR A 144 -3.22 -17.34 14.68
C THR A 144 -3.70 -15.87 14.63
N PRO A 145 -4.76 -15.50 15.37
CA PRO A 145 -5.40 -14.19 15.25
C PRO A 145 -4.53 -13.01 15.72
N ASN A 146 -3.49 -13.26 16.53
CA ASN A 146 -2.59 -12.24 17.07
C ASN A 146 -1.29 -12.15 16.25
N ALA A 147 -1.30 -12.62 15.02
CA ALA A 147 -0.17 -12.52 14.10
C ALA A 147 -0.48 -11.60 12.92
N LEU A 148 0.49 -10.80 12.54
CA LEU A 148 0.54 -10.19 11.21
C LEU A 148 1.10 -11.24 10.25
N VAL A 149 0.23 -11.91 9.51
CA VAL A 149 0.60 -12.92 8.53
C VAL A 149 0.61 -12.28 7.16
N ILE A 150 1.75 -12.35 6.47
CA ILE A 150 1.97 -11.71 5.18
C ILE A 150 2.42 -12.75 4.17
N TRP A 151 1.75 -12.80 3.03
CA TRP A 151 2.28 -13.38 1.81
C TRP A 151 2.64 -12.27 0.81
N GLU A 152 3.89 -12.25 0.34
CA GLU A 152 4.34 -11.34 -0.71
C GLU A 152 4.55 -12.10 -2.01
N ALA A 153 3.85 -11.72 -3.06
CA ALA A 153 4.13 -12.19 -4.41
C ALA A 153 5.42 -11.55 -4.92
N GLN A 154 6.22 -12.27 -5.71
CA GLN A 154 7.42 -11.71 -6.34
C GLN A 154 7.06 -10.55 -7.29
N PHE A 155 6.00 -10.74 -8.09
CA PHE A 155 5.23 -9.72 -8.80
C PHE A 155 3.75 -10.01 -8.58
N GLY A 156 2.93 -8.97 -8.47
CA GLY A 156 1.52 -9.12 -8.13
C GLY A 156 0.71 -9.94 -9.13
N ASP A 157 1.11 -9.94 -10.41
CA ASP A 157 0.46 -10.76 -11.45
C ASP A 157 0.53 -12.26 -11.13
N PHE A 158 1.56 -12.72 -10.44
CA PHE A 158 1.71 -14.14 -10.10
C PHE A 158 0.66 -14.65 -9.10
N ALA A 159 -0.07 -13.75 -8.43
CA ALA A 159 -1.25 -14.14 -7.66
C ALA A 159 -2.34 -14.82 -8.50
N ASN A 160 -2.31 -14.67 -9.84
CA ASN A 160 -3.24 -15.34 -10.74
C ASN A 160 -3.15 -16.86 -10.68
N SER A 161 -1.98 -17.44 -10.41
CA SER A 161 -1.80 -18.89 -10.25
C SER A 161 -2.42 -19.43 -8.96
N ALA A 162 -2.75 -18.54 -8.01
CA ALA A 162 -3.42 -18.85 -6.75
C ALA A 162 -4.90 -18.38 -6.73
N GLN A 163 -5.48 -18.04 -7.87
CA GLN A 163 -6.81 -17.45 -7.97
C GLN A 163 -7.89 -18.29 -7.27
N VAL A 164 -7.80 -19.62 -7.34
CA VAL A 164 -8.74 -20.51 -6.64
C VAL A 164 -8.70 -20.34 -5.12
N VAL A 165 -7.54 -20.07 -4.54
CA VAL A 165 -7.40 -19.79 -3.10
C VAL A 165 -8.00 -18.44 -2.75
N ILE A 166 -7.80 -17.44 -3.61
CA ILE A 166 -8.36 -16.11 -3.45
C ILE A 166 -9.89 -16.16 -3.48
N ASP A 167 -10.47 -16.77 -4.51
CA ASP A 167 -11.92 -16.80 -4.73
C ASP A 167 -12.64 -17.66 -3.69
N GLN A 168 -12.13 -18.87 -3.45
CA GLN A 168 -12.85 -19.87 -2.66
C GLN A 168 -12.61 -19.78 -1.16
N PHE A 169 -11.51 -19.17 -0.71
CA PHE A 169 -11.13 -19.11 0.68
C PHE A 169 -10.97 -17.68 1.18
N ILE A 170 -10.10 -16.88 0.61
CA ILE A 170 -9.77 -15.55 1.15
C ILE A 170 -10.95 -14.59 1.03
N ALA A 171 -11.56 -14.47 -0.16
CA ALA A 171 -12.66 -13.54 -0.40
C ALA A 171 -14.01 -14.02 0.15
N SER A 172 -14.23 -15.33 0.23
CA SER A 172 -15.56 -15.92 0.52
C SER A 172 -15.63 -16.76 1.80
N GLY A 173 -14.50 -17.02 2.47
CA GLY A 173 -14.44 -17.92 3.63
C GLY A 173 -15.26 -17.42 4.82
N GLU A 174 -15.34 -16.11 5.04
CA GLU A 174 -16.18 -15.55 6.10
C GLU A 174 -17.66 -15.77 5.80
N HIS A 175 -18.11 -15.50 4.59
CA HIS A 175 -19.51 -15.69 4.20
C HIS A 175 -19.92 -17.18 4.24
N LYS A 176 -19.07 -18.06 3.71
CA LYS A 176 -19.38 -19.50 3.61
C LYS A 176 -19.30 -20.25 4.95
N TRP A 177 -18.32 -19.88 5.79
CA TRP A 177 -17.95 -20.68 6.96
C TRP A 177 -17.81 -19.85 8.24
N GLN A 178 -18.10 -18.56 8.19
CA GLN A 178 -17.85 -17.62 9.30
C GLN A 178 -16.40 -17.65 9.79
N ARG A 179 -15.47 -17.96 8.88
CA ARG A 179 -14.05 -18.07 9.18
C ARG A 179 -13.36 -16.73 8.88
N LEU A 180 -12.99 -16.02 9.93
CA LEU A 180 -12.22 -14.78 9.80
C LEU A 180 -10.79 -15.06 9.43
N CYS A 181 -10.20 -14.17 8.61
CA CYS A 181 -8.83 -14.26 8.15
C CYS A 181 -8.18 -12.86 8.22
N GLY A 182 -7.02 -12.76 8.85
CA GLY A 182 -6.23 -11.53 8.92
C GLY A 182 -5.04 -11.50 7.95
N LEU A 183 -5.02 -12.37 6.94
CA LEU A 183 -3.93 -12.46 5.97
C LEU A 183 -3.74 -11.14 5.21
N THR A 184 -2.48 -10.74 5.05
CA THR A 184 -2.08 -9.62 4.20
C THR A 184 -1.40 -10.14 2.94
N LEU A 185 -1.85 -9.69 1.77
CA LEU A 185 -1.22 -9.93 0.49
C LEU A 185 -0.49 -8.68 0.05
N LEU A 186 0.85 -8.75 -0.08
CA LEU A 186 1.65 -7.68 -0.69
C LEU A 186 1.87 -8.04 -2.17
N LEU A 187 1.25 -7.27 -3.05
CA LEU A 187 1.20 -7.54 -4.48
C LEU A 187 1.87 -6.39 -5.25
N PRO A 188 3.15 -6.54 -5.66
CA PRO A 188 3.83 -5.52 -6.45
C PRO A 188 3.03 -5.16 -7.70
N HIS A 189 2.66 -3.89 -7.83
CA HIS A 189 1.79 -3.36 -8.87
C HIS A 189 2.27 -1.97 -9.31
N GLY A 190 2.25 -1.73 -10.61
CA GLY A 190 2.61 -0.44 -11.19
C GLY A 190 3.08 -0.58 -12.63
N TYR A 191 2.71 0.38 -13.47
CA TYR A 191 3.01 0.41 -14.89
C TYR A 191 4.29 1.23 -15.11
N GLU A 192 5.39 0.52 -15.33
CA GLU A 192 6.75 1.09 -15.38
C GLU A 192 7.53 0.64 -16.64
N GLY A 193 6.81 0.21 -17.67
CA GLY A 193 7.40 -0.23 -18.95
C GLY A 193 8.04 -1.62 -18.92
N GLN A 194 7.74 -2.43 -17.90
CA GLN A 194 8.36 -3.75 -17.69
C GLN A 194 7.61 -4.93 -18.35
N GLY A 195 6.50 -4.67 -19.02
CA GLY A 195 5.68 -5.70 -19.67
C GLY A 195 4.55 -6.24 -18.78
N PRO A 196 3.68 -7.14 -19.36
CA PRO A 196 2.43 -7.55 -18.74
C PRO A 196 2.56 -8.24 -17.39
N GLU A 197 3.46 -9.23 -17.28
CA GLU A 197 3.60 -10.07 -16.07
C GLU A 197 4.25 -9.33 -14.89
N HIS A 198 4.81 -8.15 -15.13
CA HIS A 198 5.54 -7.34 -14.16
C HIS A 198 4.87 -6.01 -13.86
N SER A 199 3.65 -5.80 -14.31
CA SER A 199 2.92 -4.53 -14.18
C SER A 199 1.69 -4.63 -13.31
N SER A 200 0.74 -5.50 -13.62
CA SER A 200 -0.56 -5.54 -12.94
C SER A 200 -0.67 -6.69 -11.94
N ALA A 201 -1.09 -6.37 -10.73
CA ALA A 201 -1.56 -7.35 -9.75
C ALA A 201 -3.05 -7.71 -9.95
N ARG A 202 -3.65 -7.30 -11.06
CA ARG A 202 -5.07 -7.54 -11.38
C ARG A 202 -6.01 -6.96 -10.34
N LEU A 203 -5.82 -5.68 -10.01
CA LEU A 203 -6.62 -4.91 -9.06
C LEU A 203 -8.13 -5.08 -9.28
N GLU A 204 -8.59 -5.05 -10.53
CA GLU A 204 -9.98 -5.21 -10.94
C GLU A 204 -10.62 -6.51 -10.45
N ARG A 205 -9.85 -7.60 -10.35
CA ARG A 205 -10.36 -8.90 -9.85
C ARG A 205 -10.65 -8.85 -8.36
N PHE A 206 -9.80 -8.23 -7.58
CA PHE A 206 -10.03 -8.05 -6.14
C PHE A 206 -11.22 -7.13 -5.88
N LEU A 207 -11.36 -6.05 -6.65
CA LEU A 207 -12.50 -5.14 -6.53
C LEU A 207 -13.81 -5.82 -6.95
N GLN A 208 -13.79 -6.71 -7.95
CA GLN A 208 -14.95 -7.50 -8.36
C GLN A 208 -15.37 -8.50 -7.27
N LEU A 209 -14.43 -9.07 -6.51
CA LEU A 209 -14.69 -9.97 -5.39
C LEU A 209 -15.11 -9.25 -4.10
N SER A 210 -15.06 -7.92 -4.08
CA SER A 210 -15.31 -7.11 -2.89
C SER A 210 -16.81 -6.92 -2.63
N ALA A 211 -17.31 -7.49 -1.53
CA ALA A 211 -18.69 -7.36 -1.08
C ALA A 211 -18.78 -7.56 0.44
N GLU A 212 -19.83 -7.04 1.08
CA GLU A 212 -20.13 -7.30 2.50
C GLU A 212 -18.97 -7.00 3.46
N HIS A 213 -18.06 -6.11 3.08
CA HIS A 213 -16.83 -5.81 3.82
C HIS A 213 -15.91 -7.04 4.02
N ASN A 214 -15.90 -7.96 3.07
CA ASN A 214 -15.15 -9.22 3.15
C ASN A 214 -13.63 -9.05 3.14
N ILE A 215 -13.10 -8.11 2.37
CA ILE A 215 -11.66 -7.81 2.24
C ILE A 215 -11.41 -6.30 2.34
N GLN A 216 -10.15 -5.91 2.42
CA GLN A 216 -9.70 -4.52 2.27
C GLN A 216 -8.79 -4.44 1.05
N VAL A 217 -8.95 -3.41 0.20
CA VAL A 217 -8.08 -3.19 -0.98
C VAL A 217 -7.45 -1.81 -0.86
N CYS A 218 -6.11 -1.78 -0.70
CA CYS A 218 -5.35 -0.56 -0.42
C CYS A 218 -4.20 -0.37 -1.40
N LEU A 219 -3.92 0.90 -1.71
CA LEU A 219 -2.78 1.35 -2.52
C LEU A 219 -2.04 2.46 -1.77
N PRO A 220 -1.20 2.12 -0.78
CA PRO A 220 -0.47 3.13 -0.01
C PRO A 220 0.54 3.86 -0.91
N THR A 221 0.69 5.17 -0.72
CA THR A 221 1.55 6.01 -1.56
C THR A 221 2.70 6.68 -0.82
N SER A 222 2.81 6.51 0.49
CA SER A 222 3.92 7.06 1.28
C SER A 222 4.40 6.09 2.37
N SER A 223 5.57 6.37 2.91
CA SER A 223 6.19 5.57 3.98
C SER A 223 5.33 5.57 5.26
N ALA A 224 4.73 6.70 5.65
CA ALA A 224 3.81 6.74 6.78
C ALA A 224 2.55 5.91 6.54
N GLN A 225 2.01 5.92 5.31
CA GLN A 225 0.82 5.15 4.98
C GLN A 225 1.05 3.64 5.09
N VAL A 226 2.15 3.11 4.57
CA VAL A 226 2.44 1.67 4.72
C VAL A 226 2.69 1.30 6.18
N PHE A 227 3.39 2.14 6.93
CA PHE A 227 3.61 1.95 8.37
C PHE A 227 2.29 1.81 9.14
N HIS A 228 1.39 2.77 8.98
CA HIS A 228 0.10 2.77 9.67
C HIS A 228 -0.84 1.66 9.20
N MET A 229 -0.84 1.35 7.91
CA MET A 229 -1.67 0.30 7.32
C MET A 229 -1.32 -1.08 7.91
N LEU A 230 -0.03 -1.43 7.93
CA LEU A 230 0.44 -2.71 8.46
C LEU A 230 0.18 -2.86 9.97
N ARG A 231 0.37 -1.79 10.73
CA ARG A 231 0.04 -1.78 12.15
C ARG A 231 -1.45 -1.93 12.40
N LYS A 232 -2.27 -1.19 11.67
CA LYS A 232 -3.72 -1.26 11.74
C LYS A 232 -4.23 -2.69 11.52
N GLN A 233 -3.63 -3.44 10.60
CA GLN A 233 -4.07 -4.78 10.22
C GLN A 233 -4.10 -5.76 11.40
N VAL A 234 -3.17 -5.64 12.33
CA VAL A 234 -3.09 -6.56 13.47
C VAL A 234 -3.57 -5.95 14.79
N LEU A 235 -3.40 -4.65 14.97
CA LEU A 235 -3.79 -3.97 16.20
C LEU A 235 -5.30 -3.63 16.26
N CYS A 236 -5.95 -3.58 15.09
CA CYS A 236 -7.39 -3.48 15.02
C CYS A 236 -8.05 -4.83 15.36
N PRO A 237 -9.11 -4.86 16.17
CA PRO A 237 -9.76 -6.13 16.55
C PRO A 237 -10.49 -6.83 15.40
N LEU A 238 -10.67 -6.16 14.26
CA LEU A 238 -11.36 -6.69 13.10
C LEU A 238 -10.38 -7.45 12.18
N ARG A 239 -10.62 -8.73 12.01
CA ARG A 239 -9.80 -9.61 11.14
C ARG A 239 -10.44 -9.72 9.77
N LYS A 240 -9.92 -8.96 8.81
CA LYS A 240 -10.29 -9.01 7.39
C LYS A 240 -9.02 -9.13 6.55
N PRO A 241 -9.03 -9.89 5.46
CA PRO A 241 -7.89 -9.94 4.55
C PRO A 241 -7.56 -8.54 4.02
N LEU A 242 -6.27 -8.23 3.96
CA LEU A 242 -5.76 -6.97 3.43
C LEU A 242 -5.02 -7.23 2.12
N ILE A 243 -5.52 -6.67 1.03
CA ILE A 243 -4.91 -6.73 -0.29
C ILE A 243 -4.20 -5.41 -0.54
N VAL A 244 -2.89 -5.46 -0.67
CA VAL A 244 -2.05 -4.28 -0.87
C VAL A 244 -1.47 -4.30 -2.27
N MET A 245 -1.86 -3.35 -3.10
CA MET A 245 -1.16 -3.05 -4.34
C MET A 245 0.12 -2.30 -3.97
N SER A 246 1.17 -3.04 -3.68
CA SER A 246 2.44 -2.48 -3.22
C SER A 246 3.22 -1.89 -4.40
N PRO A 247 3.85 -0.74 -4.23
CA PRO A 247 4.58 -0.11 -5.33
C PRO A 247 5.92 -0.79 -5.59
N LYS A 248 6.51 -0.48 -6.75
CA LYS A 248 7.86 -0.87 -7.14
C LYS A 248 8.80 0.34 -7.13
N SER A 249 8.62 1.30 -8.03
CA SER A 249 9.47 2.49 -8.11
C SER A 249 9.33 3.41 -6.90
N LEU A 250 8.14 3.49 -6.30
CA LEU A 250 7.91 4.32 -5.11
C LEU A 250 8.70 3.87 -3.89
N LEU A 251 9.15 2.60 -3.83
CA LEU A 251 10.00 2.10 -2.75
C LEU A 251 11.29 2.94 -2.55
N ARG A 252 11.74 3.64 -3.58
CA ARG A 252 12.94 4.49 -3.58
C ARG A 252 12.68 5.93 -4.07
N HIS A 253 11.42 6.29 -4.22
CA HIS A 253 11.07 7.60 -4.74
C HIS A 253 11.24 8.67 -3.66
N LYS A 254 11.94 9.77 -3.99
CA LYS A 254 12.30 10.82 -3.02
C LYS A 254 11.11 11.56 -2.40
N LYS A 255 9.94 11.54 -3.02
CA LYS A 255 8.72 12.20 -2.52
C LYS A 255 7.81 11.27 -1.71
N THR A 256 8.15 9.98 -1.57
CA THR A 256 7.35 9.01 -0.78
C THR A 256 7.77 8.89 0.67
N VAL A 257 8.89 9.48 1.02
CA VAL A 257 9.45 9.44 2.37
C VAL A 257 8.58 10.22 3.36
N SER A 258 8.66 9.86 4.63
CA SER A 258 7.90 10.48 5.72
C SER A 258 8.79 10.69 6.95
N THR A 259 8.39 11.56 7.86
CA THR A 259 9.10 11.75 9.12
C THR A 259 8.73 10.68 10.16
N LEU A 260 9.55 10.48 11.17
CA LEU A 260 9.18 9.63 12.32
C LEU A 260 8.00 10.21 13.10
N GLU A 261 7.86 11.54 13.13
CA GLU A 261 6.71 12.22 13.75
C GLU A 261 5.39 11.87 13.04
N GLU A 262 5.35 11.87 11.70
CA GLU A 262 4.18 11.44 10.92
C GLU A 262 3.80 9.98 11.23
N MET A 263 4.77 9.11 11.54
CA MET A 263 4.53 7.74 11.95
C MET A 263 4.12 7.62 13.42
N ALA A 264 4.60 8.49 14.30
CA ALA A 264 4.25 8.49 15.71
C ALA A 264 2.83 9.03 15.96
N GLU A 265 2.49 10.13 15.32
CA GLU A 265 1.26 10.88 15.60
C GLU A 265 0.14 10.66 14.57
N GLY A 266 0.49 10.13 13.39
CA GLY A 266 -0.44 9.90 12.30
C GLY A 266 -1.33 8.68 12.46
N SER A 267 -2.06 8.37 11.39
CA SER A 267 -2.86 7.15 11.23
C SER A 267 -3.01 6.85 9.74
N PHE A 268 -3.42 5.62 9.41
CA PHE A 268 -3.74 5.28 8.02
C PHE A 268 -4.92 6.12 7.52
N GLN A 269 -4.66 6.97 6.54
CA GLN A 269 -5.65 7.82 5.89
C GLN A 269 -6.16 7.11 4.64
N VAL A 270 -7.46 6.88 4.56
CA VAL A 270 -8.10 6.20 3.42
C VAL A 270 -8.23 7.10 2.19
N VAL A 271 -8.19 8.41 2.40
CA VAL A 271 -8.15 9.45 1.38
C VAL A 271 -7.11 10.48 1.81
N LEU A 272 -6.22 10.85 0.92
CA LEU A 272 -5.26 11.93 1.10
C LEU A 272 -5.63 13.12 0.21
N ASP A 273 -5.69 14.27 0.83
CA ASP A 273 -5.80 15.55 0.12
C ASP A 273 -4.49 15.88 -0.61
N ASP A 274 -4.53 16.87 -1.49
CA ASP A 274 -3.32 17.34 -2.16
C ASP A 274 -2.36 17.98 -1.15
N PRO A 275 -1.09 17.56 -1.08
CA PRO A 275 -0.11 18.18 -0.18
C PRO A 275 0.25 19.61 -0.59
N LYS A 276 -0.06 20.02 -1.83
CA LYS A 276 0.10 21.41 -2.25
C LYS A 276 -0.96 22.27 -1.59
N GLN A 277 -0.52 23.14 -0.70
CA GLN A 277 -1.41 24.11 -0.05
C GLN A 277 -1.83 25.18 -1.07
N SER A 278 -2.94 24.93 -1.76
CA SER A 278 -3.56 25.88 -2.68
C SER A 278 -4.77 26.54 -2.02
N ASP A 279 -5.05 27.80 -2.37
CA ASP A 279 -6.31 28.43 -1.99
C ASP A 279 -7.48 27.65 -2.60
N PRO A 280 -8.38 27.05 -1.79
CA PRO A 280 -9.50 26.28 -2.32
C PRO A 280 -10.41 27.06 -3.27
N SER A 281 -10.47 28.39 -3.13
CA SER A 281 -11.34 29.26 -3.91
C SER A 281 -10.95 29.34 -5.39
N ILE A 282 -9.67 29.14 -5.71
CA ILE A 282 -9.17 29.22 -7.10
C ILE A 282 -9.26 27.87 -7.82
N ILE A 283 -9.52 26.77 -7.10
CA ILE A 283 -9.50 25.43 -7.69
C ILE A 283 -10.69 25.24 -8.63
N LYS A 284 -10.37 24.89 -9.88
CA LYS A 284 -11.35 24.62 -10.95
C LYS A 284 -11.43 23.15 -11.35
N LYS A 285 -10.39 22.37 -11.07
CA LYS A 285 -10.30 20.97 -11.45
C LYS A 285 -9.86 20.10 -10.27
N ILE A 286 -10.59 19.00 -10.06
CA ILE A 286 -10.24 17.93 -9.14
C ILE A 286 -9.86 16.71 -9.96
N ILE A 287 -8.66 16.17 -9.75
CA ILE A 287 -8.25 14.86 -10.24
C ILE A 287 -8.26 13.90 -9.07
N ILE A 288 -8.94 12.76 -9.20
CA ILE A 288 -8.95 11.69 -8.21
C ILE A 288 -8.17 10.51 -8.80
N CYS A 289 -7.24 9.96 -8.05
CA CYS A 289 -6.43 8.84 -8.50
C CYS A 289 -6.08 7.91 -7.34
N SER A 290 -5.41 6.80 -7.63
CA SER A 290 -4.81 5.91 -6.62
C SER A 290 -3.44 5.41 -7.09
N GLY A 291 -2.54 5.15 -6.13
CA GLY A 291 -1.21 4.61 -6.40
C GLY A 291 -0.23 5.61 -7.03
N LYS A 292 0.72 5.08 -7.76
CA LYS A 292 1.91 5.77 -8.29
C LYS A 292 1.59 6.97 -9.20
N VAL A 293 0.52 6.90 -9.97
CA VAL A 293 0.13 7.93 -10.94
C VAL A 293 -0.02 9.33 -10.31
N PHE A 294 -0.27 9.41 -9.01
CA PHE A 294 -0.26 10.68 -8.27
C PHE A 294 1.05 11.45 -8.47
N TYR A 295 2.19 10.77 -8.41
CA TYR A 295 3.49 11.43 -8.52
C TYR A 295 3.78 11.91 -9.93
N ASP A 296 3.34 11.16 -10.94
CA ASP A 296 3.45 11.54 -12.35
C ASP A 296 2.58 12.79 -12.64
N LEU A 297 1.31 12.77 -12.18
CA LEU A 297 0.39 13.91 -12.29
C LEU A 297 0.90 15.14 -11.55
N SER A 298 1.39 14.96 -10.31
CA SER A 298 1.89 16.08 -9.50
C SER A 298 3.13 16.71 -10.12
N ALA A 299 4.05 15.90 -10.66
CA ALA A 299 5.23 16.41 -11.34
C ALA A 299 4.86 17.23 -12.58
N GLU A 300 3.96 16.72 -13.41
CA GLU A 300 3.57 17.41 -14.65
C GLU A 300 2.69 18.66 -14.38
N ARG A 301 1.79 18.61 -13.38
CA ARG A 301 1.06 19.78 -12.91
C ARG A 301 2.03 20.91 -12.49
N ASP A 302 3.06 20.56 -11.73
CA ASP A 302 4.03 21.53 -11.23
C ASP A 302 4.90 22.08 -12.37
N ASN A 303 5.32 21.23 -13.33
CA ASN A 303 6.03 21.64 -14.55
C ASN A 303 5.23 22.67 -15.38
N ARG A 304 3.91 22.50 -15.47
CA ARG A 304 3.01 23.42 -16.18
C ARG A 304 2.57 24.63 -15.34
N ASN A 305 2.97 24.70 -14.07
CA ASN A 305 2.54 25.76 -13.13
C ASN A 305 1.01 25.86 -12.98
N LEU A 306 0.28 24.74 -13.05
CA LEU A 306 -1.17 24.73 -12.88
C LEU A 306 -1.52 24.92 -11.39
N SER A 307 -2.04 26.11 -11.05
CA SER A 307 -2.40 26.47 -9.68
C SER A 307 -3.86 26.17 -9.33
N ASP A 308 -4.70 25.93 -10.32
CA ASP A 308 -6.14 25.71 -10.19
C ASP A 308 -6.54 24.21 -10.29
N VAL A 309 -5.57 23.30 -10.19
CA VAL A 309 -5.74 21.83 -10.23
C VAL A 309 -5.26 21.23 -8.94
N ILE A 310 -6.10 20.40 -8.30
CA ILE A 310 -5.70 19.57 -7.15
C ILE A 310 -5.83 18.09 -7.47
N ILE A 311 -5.05 17.26 -6.74
CA ILE A 311 -5.00 15.82 -6.96
C ILE A 311 -5.28 15.10 -5.63
N ILE A 312 -6.43 14.45 -5.53
CA ILE A 312 -6.86 13.68 -4.36
C ILE A 312 -6.47 12.21 -4.57
N ARG A 313 -5.88 11.58 -3.55
CA ARG A 313 -5.48 10.16 -3.59
C ARG A 313 -6.44 9.30 -2.79
N LEU A 314 -6.94 8.22 -3.40
CA LEU A 314 -7.59 7.13 -2.68
C LEU A 314 -6.53 6.09 -2.30
N GLU A 315 -6.23 6.00 -1.01
CA GLU A 315 -5.30 5.00 -0.45
C GLU A 315 -6.01 3.68 -0.16
N GLN A 316 -7.35 3.70 -0.04
CA GLN A 316 -8.21 2.54 0.09
C GLN A 316 -9.34 2.61 -0.93
N LEU A 317 -9.47 1.58 -1.75
CA LEU A 317 -10.54 1.45 -2.74
C LEU A 317 -11.72 0.61 -2.23
N TYR A 318 -11.45 -0.32 -1.31
CA TYR A 318 -12.51 -1.08 -0.67
C TYR A 318 -12.17 -1.38 0.81
N PRO A 319 -13.11 -1.26 1.76
CA PRO A 319 -14.41 -0.57 1.61
C PRO A 319 -14.23 0.87 1.12
N PHE A 320 -15.14 1.31 0.21
CA PHE A 320 -14.99 2.63 -0.41
C PHE A 320 -15.19 3.76 0.62
N PRO A 321 -14.29 4.74 0.70
CA PRO A 321 -14.27 5.76 1.76
C PRO A 321 -15.16 6.96 1.44
N HIS A 322 -16.49 6.78 1.28
CA HIS A 322 -17.43 7.83 0.88
C HIS A 322 -17.30 9.11 1.69
N GLU A 323 -17.49 9.04 3.01
CA GLU A 323 -17.50 10.24 3.87
C GLU A 323 -16.16 10.99 3.85
N ALA A 324 -15.04 10.25 3.81
CA ALA A 324 -13.72 10.88 3.74
C ALA A 324 -13.51 11.61 2.42
N LEU A 325 -13.90 10.99 1.30
CA LEU A 325 -13.79 11.60 -0.02
C LEU A 325 -14.71 12.83 -0.13
N GLU A 326 -15.97 12.72 0.29
CA GLU A 326 -16.93 13.83 0.31
C GLU A 326 -16.40 15.01 1.13
N SER A 327 -15.82 14.74 2.30
CA SER A 327 -15.24 15.78 3.17
C SER A 327 -14.05 16.50 2.53
N VAL A 328 -13.18 15.76 1.83
CA VAL A 328 -12.05 16.40 1.12
C VAL A 328 -12.56 17.22 -0.07
N MET A 329 -13.45 16.65 -0.89
CA MET A 329 -14.00 17.33 -2.06
C MET A 329 -14.79 18.61 -1.70
N ALA A 330 -15.47 18.62 -0.56
CA ALA A 330 -16.25 19.78 -0.10
C ALA A 330 -15.40 21.05 0.09
N LYS A 331 -14.10 20.92 0.32
CA LYS A 331 -13.17 22.05 0.41
C LYS A 331 -13.09 22.82 -0.92
N TYR A 332 -13.33 22.17 -2.04
CA TYR A 332 -13.11 22.67 -3.40
C TYR A 332 -14.42 22.89 -4.16
N ALA A 333 -15.41 23.49 -3.49
CA ALA A 333 -16.78 23.65 -4.03
C ALA A 333 -16.85 24.46 -5.36
N ASN A 334 -15.81 25.23 -5.68
CA ASN A 334 -15.72 26.01 -6.93
C ASN A 334 -15.23 25.19 -8.14
N ALA A 335 -14.86 23.93 -7.96
CA ALA A 335 -14.39 23.09 -9.06
C ALA A 335 -15.47 22.93 -10.15
N LYS A 336 -15.02 22.95 -11.40
CA LYS A 336 -15.86 22.88 -12.61
C LYS A 336 -15.71 21.53 -13.33
N SER A 337 -14.73 20.72 -12.93
CA SER A 337 -14.52 19.39 -13.48
C SER A 337 -13.96 18.44 -12.44
N VAL A 338 -14.37 17.17 -12.51
CA VAL A 338 -13.85 16.06 -11.72
C VAL A 338 -13.44 14.95 -12.67
N THR A 339 -12.19 14.50 -12.54
CA THR A 339 -11.61 13.46 -13.40
C THR A 339 -11.07 12.31 -12.54
N TRP A 340 -11.46 11.07 -12.86
CA TRP A 340 -10.72 9.89 -12.39
C TRP A 340 -9.54 9.64 -13.31
N CYS A 341 -8.34 9.49 -12.74
CA CYS A 341 -7.14 9.14 -13.48
C CYS A 341 -6.53 7.84 -12.95
N GLN A 342 -6.24 6.89 -13.83
CA GLN A 342 -5.54 5.65 -13.50
C GLN A 342 -4.50 5.31 -14.56
N GLU A 343 -3.47 4.56 -14.18
CA GLU A 343 -2.43 4.10 -15.10
C GLU A 343 -2.77 2.79 -15.82
N GLU A 344 -3.73 2.03 -15.31
CA GLU A 344 -4.23 0.80 -15.91
C GLU A 344 -5.10 1.09 -17.15
N PRO A 345 -5.19 0.13 -18.09
CA PRO A 345 -6.18 0.21 -19.18
C PRO A 345 -7.62 0.37 -18.67
N MET A 346 -8.49 1.01 -19.45
CA MET A 346 -9.86 1.34 -19.07
C MET A 346 -10.66 0.12 -18.56
N ASN A 347 -10.47 -1.04 -19.16
CA ASN A 347 -11.16 -2.29 -18.76
C ASN A 347 -10.53 -2.98 -17.55
N GLN A 348 -9.43 -2.45 -17.02
CA GLN A 348 -8.68 -2.95 -15.87
C GLN A 348 -8.61 -1.88 -14.78
N GLY A 349 -7.93 -2.18 -13.68
CA GLY A 349 -7.82 -1.24 -12.57
C GLY A 349 -9.13 -0.98 -11.85
N ALA A 350 -9.31 0.24 -11.36
CA ALA A 350 -10.43 0.57 -10.48
C ALA A 350 -11.64 1.20 -11.20
N TRP A 351 -11.52 1.67 -12.43
CA TRP A 351 -12.56 2.49 -13.09
C TRP A 351 -13.95 1.88 -13.02
N TYR A 352 -14.14 0.68 -13.58
CA TYR A 352 -15.49 0.08 -13.64
C TYR A 352 -16.08 -0.25 -12.27
N SER A 353 -15.24 -0.64 -11.31
CA SER A 353 -15.70 -0.98 -9.97
C SER A 353 -15.89 0.24 -9.06
N THR A 354 -15.36 1.40 -9.43
CA THR A 354 -15.30 2.56 -8.52
C THR A 354 -16.12 3.75 -9.01
N GLN A 355 -16.38 3.89 -10.32
CA GLN A 355 -17.05 5.06 -10.90
C GLN A 355 -18.44 5.37 -10.31
N HIS A 356 -19.21 4.36 -9.93
CA HIS A 356 -20.52 4.57 -9.31
C HIS A 356 -20.39 5.16 -7.89
N ASN A 357 -19.37 4.76 -7.14
CA ASN A 357 -19.05 5.31 -5.83
C ASN A 357 -18.56 6.75 -5.93
N LEU A 358 -17.72 7.05 -6.94
CA LEU A 358 -17.26 8.42 -7.22
C LEU A 358 -18.42 9.34 -7.59
N ARG A 359 -19.33 8.89 -8.49
CA ARG A 359 -20.53 9.66 -8.82
C ARG A 359 -21.41 9.93 -7.60
N ARG A 360 -21.57 8.93 -6.72
CA ARG A 360 -22.30 9.11 -5.45
C ARG A 360 -21.64 10.16 -4.56
N ALA A 361 -20.31 10.13 -4.39
CA ALA A 361 -19.58 11.12 -3.60
C ALA A 361 -19.66 12.53 -4.20
N MET A 362 -19.81 12.64 -5.52
CA MET A 362 -19.98 13.93 -6.21
C MET A 362 -21.37 14.53 -6.00
N GLN A 363 -22.41 13.75 -5.72
CA GLN A 363 -23.79 14.24 -5.70
C GLN A 363 -24.01 15.40 -4.72
N SER A 364 -23.36 15.35 -3.55
CA SER A 364 -23.53 16.35 -2.50
C SER A 364 -22.93 17.72 -2.85
N ASN A 365 -21.79 17.74 -3.56
CA ASN A 365 -21.01 18.94 -3.79
C ASN A 365 -20.98 19.39 -5.28
N PHE A 366 -21.20 18.44 -6.20
CA PHE A 366 -21.00 18.62 -7.64
C PHE A 366 -22.15 18.03 -8.46
N GLY A 367 -23.37 18.00 -7.90
CA GLY A 367 -24.55 17.47 -8.60
C GLY A 367 -24.81 18.22 -9.91
N GLY A 368 -24.55 17.59 -11.03
CA GLY A 368 -24.63 18.18 -12.38
C GLY A 368 -23.31 18.18 -13.14
N LEU A 369 -22.17 17.91 -12.48
CA LEU A 369 -20.92 17.67 -13.19
C LEU A 369 -20.80 16.21 -13.60
N GLU A 370 -20.31 16.00 -14.81
CA GLU A 370 -19.98 14.66 -15.30
C GLU A 370 -18.60 14.22 -14.74
N LEU A 371 -18.52 12.98 -14.25
CA LEU A 371 -17.24 12.35 -13.91
C LEU A 371 -16.51 11.97 -15.20
N ARG A 372 -15.36 12.60 -15.44
CA ARG A 372 -14.48 12.31 -16.57
C ARG A 372 -13.53 11.16 -16.25
N TYR A 373 -13.02 10.53 -17.29
CA TYR A 373 -11.99 9.49 -17.23
C TYR A 373 -10.74 9.91 -17.97
N ALA A 374 -9.57 9.65 -17.41
CA ALA A 374 -8.27 9.74 -18.05
C ALA A 374 -7.45 8.48 -17.72
N GLY A 375 -6.98 7.77 -18.72
CA GLY A 375 -6.24 6.52 -18.56
C GLY A 375 -5.91 5.91 -19.92
N ARG A 376 -5.28 4.76 -19.88
CA ARG A 376 -5.00 4.00 -21.11
C ARG A 376 -6.30 3.46 -21.71
N GLU A 377 -6.30 3.29 -23.04
CA GLU A 377 -7.39 2.63 -23.74
C GLU A 377 -7.53 1.17 -23.28
N ALA A 378 -8.71 0.58 -23.49
CA ALA A 378 -8.96 -0.82 -23.17
C ALA A 378 -7.96 -1.74 -23.88
N SER A 379 -7.45 -2.73 -23.16
CA SER A 379 -6.43 -3.65 -23.65
C SER A 379 -6.68 -5.07 -23.13
N ALA A 380 -6.45 -6.06 -23.96
CA ALA A 380 -6.48 -7.46 -23.56
C ALA A 380 -5.25 -7.86 -22.72
N ALA A 381 -4.11 -7.21 -22.96
CA ALA A 381 -2.91 -7.39 -22.15
C ALA A 381 -2.90 -6.43 -20.94
N ALA A 382 -2.24 -6.84 -19.86
CA ALA A 382 -2.13 -6.02 -18.67
C ALA A 382 -1.35 -4.72 -18.93
N ALA A 383 -0.29 -4.77 -19.75
CA ALA A 383 0.53 -3.61 -20.09
C ALA A 383 1.09 -3.69 -21.51
N ALA A 384 1.58 -2.57 -22.03
CA ALA A 384 2.30 -2.52 -23.29
C ALA A 384 3.62 -3.29 -23.19
N GLY A 385 3.95 -4.09 -24.22
CA GLY A 385 5.21 -4.84 -24.29
C GLY A 385 6.42 -3.99 -24.69
N TYR A 386 6.21 -2.73 -25.13
CA TYR A 386 7.25 -1.85 -25.63
C TYR A 386 7.38 -0.57 -24.79
N PRO A 387 8.58 -0.22 -24.29
CA PRO A 387 8.77 1.00 -23.48
C PRO A 387 8.33 2.28 -24.19
N ALA A 388 8.59 2.43 -25.49
CA ALA A 388 8.17 3.61 -26.23
C ALA A 388 6.64 3.78 -26.28
N LEU A 389 5.90 2.68 -26.45
CA LEU A 389 4.43 2.71 -26.42
C LEU A 389 3.93 3.04 -25.00
N HIS A 390 4.55 2.46 -23.98
CA HIS A 390 4.23 2.77 -22.58
C HIS A 390 4.35 4.28 -22.30
N LEU A 391 5.49 4.89 -22.69
CA LEU A 391 5.74 6.32 -22.48
C LEU A 391 4.75 7.20 -23.24
N SER A 392 4.48 6.90 -24.51
CA SER A 392 3.51 7.64 -25.34
C SER A 392 2.10 7.59 -24.75
N GLN A 393 1.66 6.42 -24.27
CA GLN A 393 0.36 6.28 -23.61
C GLN A 393 0.31 7.03 -22.27
N GLN A 394 1.40 7.01 -21.50
CA GLN A 394 1.48 7.71 -20.22
C GLN A 394 1.39 9.22 -20.43
N GLU A 395 2.15 9.77 -21.36
CA GLU A 395 2.06 11.18 -21.73
C GLU A 395 0.65 11.58 -22.17
N LYS A 396 0.00 10.76 -22.99
CA LYS A 396 -1.35 11.00 -23.50
C LYS A 396 -2.35 11.16 -22.35
N PHE A 397 -2.47 10.16 -21.45
CA PHE A 397 -3.50 10.21 -20.40
C PHE A 397 -3.19 11.23 -19.30
N ILE A 398 -1.91 11.51 -19.01
CA ILE A 398 -1.54 12.60 -18.09
C ILE A 398 -1.97 13.95 -18.68
N ASN A 399 -1.74 14.17 -19.98
CA ASN A 399 -2.22 15.35 -20.69
C ASN A 399 -3.75 15.48 -20.62
N GLU A 400 -4.47 14.37 -20.88
CA GLU A 400 -5.95 14.33 -20.80
C GLU A 400 -6.45 14.64 -19.37
N ALA A 401 -5.78 14.16 -18.35
CA ALA A 401 -6.17 14.42 -16.96
C ALA A 401 -5.98 15.89 -16.57
N LEU A 402 -4.88 16.51 -17.02
CA LEU A 402 -4.54 17.89 -16.64
C LEU A 402 -5.22 18.97 -17.50
N ASN A 403 -5.62 18.64 -18.72
CA ASN A 403 -6.38 19.55 -19.62
C ASN A 403 -7.89 19.45 -19.37
#